data_b94b1bf923a8cb31019ceb178e5f4f16
#
_entry.id   b94b1bf923a8cb31019ceb178e5f4f16
#
_cell.length_a   1.000
_cell.length_b   1.000
_cell.length_c   1.000
_cell.angle_alpha   90.00
_cell.angle_beta   90.00
_cell.angle_gamma   90.00
#
_symmetry.space_group_name_H-M   'P 1'
#
loop_
_entity.id
_entity.type
_entity.pdbx_description
1 polymer ?
#
loop_
_entity_poly.entity_id
_entity_poly.type
_entity_poly.pdbx_seq_one_letter_code
_entity_poly.pdbx_strand_id
1 'polypeptide(L)'
;MNYVVNGREYPVVIERKNNKNTYIRIKQGGTIFVTTNYFVSNFQIKKLLDQNQDYIQKNILHSLEQQEKEQQFYFLGTAYEIITIDTKDIEFIDHRIYVKNMEYLNKWLQKQIKVIFKQHLDQIYSIFEENIPYPKLRIRKMKTRWGVCNKKTMTVTLNSELIRFDLAKLDYVIVHELSHFIHFNHSASFWNLVSKYCHDYKKIRNDMKK
;
A
#
# COMPACT_ATOMS: atom_id res chain seq x y z
N MET A 1 -1.51 30.76 1.05
CA MET A 1 -1.00 31.21 -0.27
C MET A 1 -1.38 30.14 -1.26
N ASN A 2 -1.80 30.49 -2.49
CA ASN A 2 -2.08 29.51 -3.53
C ASN A 2 -0.99 29.58 -4.61
N TYR A 3 -0.76 28.45 -5.29
CA TYR A 3 0.17 28.33 -6.40
C TYR A 3 -0.55 27.71 -7.59
N VAL A 4 -0.39 28.27 -8.78
CA VAL A 4 -1.08 27.82 -9.99
C VAL A 4 -0.20 26.83 -10.76
N VAL A 5 -0.75 25.66 -11.04
CA VAL A 5 -0.13 24.64 -11.90
C VAL A 5 -1.15 24.24 -12.97
N ASN A 6 -0.79 24.40 -14.24
CA ASN A 6 -1.66 24.11 -15.40
C ASN A 6 -3.06 24.76 -15.29
N GLY A 7 -3.11 26.03 -14.86
CA GLY A 7 -4.37 26.78 -14.74
C GLY A 7 -5.23 26.42 -13.53
N ARG A 8 -4.79 25.49 -12.67
CA ARG A 8 -5.50 25.12 -11.43
C ARG A 8 -4.73 25.59 -10.20
N GLU A 9 -5.45 26.13 -9.22
CA GLU A 9 -4.88 26.59 -7.95
C GLU A 9 -4.72 25.44 -6.95
N TYR A 10 -3.55 25.39 -6.30
CA TYR A 10 -3.25 24.46 -5.22
C TYR A 10 -2.82 25.21 -3.95
N PRO A 11 -3.30 24.80 -2.77
CA PRO A 11 -2.95 25.45 -1.53
C PRO A 11 -1.47 25.20 -1.18
N VAL A 12 -0.78 26.29 -0.77
CA VAL A 12 0.59 26.21 -0.27
C VAL A 12 0.59 26.47 1.23
N VAL A 13 1.03 25.48 1.99
CA VAL A 13 1.22 25.55 3.45
C VAL A 13 2.69 25.75 3.74
N ILE A 14 3.04 26.83 4.42
CA ILE A 14 4.42 27.17 4.77
C ILE A 14 4.64 26.89 6.26
N GLU A 15 5.56 25.99 6.54
CA GLU A 15 6.01 25.67 7.89
C GLU A 15 7.42 26.22 8.09
N ARG A 16 7.58 27.12 9.08
CA ARG A 16 8.87 27.73 9.39
C ARG A 16 9.52 27.01 10.56
N LYS A 17 10.76 26.54 10.33
CA LYS A 17 11.58 25.83 11.32
C LYS A 17 13.00 26.33 11.29
N ASN A 18 13.80 26.00 12.28
CA ASN A 18 15.24 26.28 12.27
C ASN A 18 15.97 25.27 11.35
N ASN A 19 15.77 25.41 10.04
CA ASN A 19 16.37 24.55 9.01
C ASN A 19 17.40 25.31 8.21
N LYS A 20 18.47 24.62 7.74
CA LYS A 20 19.42 25.16 6.77
C LYS A 20 18.84 25.21 5.36
N ASN A 21 17.98 24.25 5.00
CA ASN A 21 17.46 24.06 3.65
C ASN A 21 15.94 24.25 3.60
N THR A 22 15.43 24.62 2.43
CA THR A 22 13.99 24.63 2.11
C THR A 22 13.62 23.35 1.41
N TYR A 23 12.52 22.73 1.85
CA TYR A 23 11.98 21.47 1.30
C TYR A 23 10.57 21.70 0.75
N ILE A 24 10.32 21.18 -0.45
CA ILE A 24 8.98 21.13 -1.07
C ILE A 24 8.49 19.68 -0.98
N ARG A 25 7.29 19.48 -0.47
CA ARG A 25 6.61 18.17 -0.42
C ARG A 25 5.18 18.33 -0.88
N ILE A 26 4.70 17.41 -1.70
CA ILE A 26 3.30 17.34 -2.08
C ILE A 26 2.60 16.33 -1.16
N LYS A 27 1.50 16.75 -0.56
CA LYS A 27 0.64 15.88 0.26
C LYS A 27 -0.65 15.54 -0.49
N GLN A 28 -1.43 14.64 0.11
CA GLN A 28 -2.70 14.18 -0.41
C GLN A 28 -3.60 15.35 -0.85
N GLY A 29 -4.24 15.20 -2.00
CA GLY A 29 -5.06 16.27 -2.60
C GLY A 29 -4.28 17.40 -3.28
N GLY A 30 -2.96 17.21 -3.52
CA GLY A 30 -2.13 18.20 -4.24
C GLY A 30 -1.67 19.38 -3.38
N THR A 31 -1.89 19.36 -2.06
CA THR A 31 -1.41 20.43 -1.17
C THR A 31 0.11 20.50 -1.15
N ILE A 32 0.66 21.68 -1.47
CA ILE A 32 2.10 21.94 -1.51
C ILE A 32 2.58 22.36 -0.11
N PHE A 33 3.41 21.54 0.54
CA PHE A 33 4.02 21.87 1.82
C PHE A 33 5.44 22.36 1.62
N VAL A 34 5.74 23.58 2.09
CA VAL A 34 7.07 24.17 2.08
C VAL A 34 7.57 24.29 3.51
N THR A 35 8.60 23.51 3.83
CA THR A 35 9.28 23.64 5.15
C THR A 35 10.57 24.44 4.93
N THR A 36 10.71 25.59 5.61
CA THR A 36 11.79 26.55 5.35
C THR A 36 12.27 27.23 6.63
N ASN A 37 13.36 28.00 6.51
CA ASN A 37 13.89 28.85 7.59
C ASN A 37 13.00 30.07 7.82
N TYR A 38 13.09 30.66 9.02
CA TYR A 38 12.35 31.87 9.42
C TYR A 38 12.68 33.10 8.55
N PHE A 39 13.90 33.19 8.03
CA PHE A 39 14.40 34.34 7.25
C PHE A 39 14.02 34.28 5.76
N VAL A 40 13.47 33.19 5.27
CA VAL A 40 13.10 33.06 3.85
C VAL A 40 11.77 33.79 3.60
N SER A 41 11.78 34.78 2.72
CA SER A 41 10.60 35.57 2.37
C SER A 41 9.61 34.79 1.50
N ASN A 42 8.35 35.20 1.49
CA ASN A 42 7.33 34.59 0.61
C ASN A 42 7.68 34.77 -0.89
N PHE A 43 8.37 35.85 -1.25
CA PHE A 43 8.87 36.07 -2.61
C PHE A 43 9.92 34.99 -3.00
N GLN A 44 10.86 34.71 -2.11
CA GLN A 44 11.85 33.66 -2.34
C GLN A 44 11.21 32.27 -2.43
N ILE A 45 10.17 32.00 -1.63
CA ILE A 45 9.40 30.75 -1.71
C ILE A 45 8.72 30.66 -3.07
N LYS A 46 8.05 31.72 -3.54
CA LYS A 46 7.42 31.75 -4.86
C LYS A 46 8.42 31.45 -5.97
N LYS A 47 9.57 32.12 -5.97
CA LYS A 47 10.66 31.87 -6.93
C LYS A 47 11.15 30.42 -6.91
N LEU A 48 11.23 29.81 -5.70
CA LEU A 48 11.63 28.41 -5.55
C LEU A 48 10.56 27.46 -6.13
N LEU A 49 9.27 27.76 -5.93
CA LEU A 49 8.18 26.97 -6.52
C LEU A 49 8.21 27.05 -8.06
N ASP A 50 8.44 28.26 -8.62
CA ASP A 50 8.54 28.47 -10.06
C ASP A 50 9.73 27.69 -10.66
N GLN A 51 10.87 27.68 -9.99
CA GLN A 51 12.05 26.90 -10.39
C GLN A 51 11.87 25.38 -10.34
N ASN A 52 10.89 24.90 -9.55
CA ASN A 52 10.60 23.48 -9.36
C ASN A 52 9.22 23.08 -9.93
N GLN A 53 8.71 23.81 -10.90
CA GLN A 53 7.35 23.64 -11.44
C GLN A 53 7.13 22.22 -11.96
N ASP A 54 8.07 21.64 -12.71
CA ASP A 54 7.95 20.28 -13.26
C ASP A 54 7.87 19.22 -12.16
N TYR A 55 8.70 19.36 -11.14
CA TYR A 55 8.67 18.48 -9.96
C TYR A 55 7.32 18.58 -9.24
N ILE A 56 6.82 19.78 -9.02
CA ILE A 56 5.54 20.05 -8.36
C ILE A 56 4.39 19.45 -9.16
N GLN A 57 4.33 19.73 -10.47
CA GLN A 57 3.31 19.20 -11.37
C GLN A 57 3.26 17.68 -11.36
N LYS A 58 4.41 17.03 -11.56
CA LYS A 58 4.51 15.56 -11.56
C LYS A 58 4.02 14.95 -10.24
N ASN A 59 4.41 15.54 -9.10
CA ASN A 59 4.01 15.01 -7.80
C ASN A 59 2.55 15.34 -7.43
N ILE A 60 1.99 16.44 -7.91
CA ILE A 60 0.55 16.74 -7.78
C ILE A 60 -0.26 15.68 -8.55
N LEU A 61 0.07 15.43 -9.82
CA LEU A 61 -0.61 14.41 -10.63
C LEU A 61 -0.55 13.06 -9.95
N HIS A 62 0.63 12.65 -9.51
CA HIS A 62 0.81 11.40 -8.76
C HIS A 62 -0.03 11.35 -7.47
N SER A 63 -0.10 12.47 -6.71
CA SER A 63 -0.91 12.55 -5.49
C SER A 63 -2.41 12.42 -5.76
N LEU A 64 -2.90 13.02 -6.86
CA LEU A 64 -4.30 12.94 -7.27
C LEU A 64 -4.66 11.51 -7.74
N GLU A 65 -3.81 10.91 -8.57
CA GLU A 65 -3.98 9.51 -9.00
C GLU A 65 -3.99 8.54 -7.80
N GLN A 66 -3.14 8.76 -6.80
CA GLN A 66 -3.15 7.95 -5.58
C GLN A 66 -4.44 8.15 -4.78
N GLN A 67 -4.94 9.38 -4.69
CA GLN A 67 -6.20 9.67 -4.01
C GLN A 67 -7.39 9.00 -4.71
N GLU A 68 -7.44 9.03 -6.03
CA GLU A 68 -8.47 8.33 -6.80
C GLU A 68 -8.40 6.81 -6.57
N LYS A 69 -7.20 6.23 -6.59
CA LYS A 69 -6.99 4.81 -6.28
C LYS A 69 -7.37 4.45 -4.85
N GLU A 70 -7.15 5.35 -3.88
CA GLU A 70 -7.57 5.13 -2.49
C GLU A 70 -9.09 5.18 -2.31
N GLN A 71 -9.80 5.95 -3.13
CA GLN A 71 -11.27 6.02 -3.12
C GLN A 71 -11.94 4.82 -3.81
N GLN A 72 -11.22 4.13 -4.71
CA GLN A 72 -11.72 2.92 -5.34
C GLN A 72 -11.68 1.72 -4.41
N PHE A 73 -12.73 0.91 -4.43
CA PHE A 73 -12.73 -0.37 -3.74
C PHE A 73 -12.00 -1.42 -4.59
N TYR A 74 -10.90 -1.92 -4.06
CA TYR A 74 -10.15 -3.01 -4.69
C TYR A 74 -10.37 -4.31 -3.94
N PHE A 75 -10.66 -5.38 -4.67
CA PHE A 75 -10.74 -6.73 -4.14
C PHE A 75 -10.06 -7.71 -5.10
N LEU A 76 -9.05 -8.43 -4.60
CA LEU A 76 -8.25 -9.41 -5.34
C LEU A 76 -7.70 -8.88 -6.67
N GLY A 77 -7.18 -7.66 -6.67
CA GLY A 77 -6.57 -7.00 -7.84
C GLY A 77 -7.55 -6.27 -8.76
N THR A 78 -8.85 -6.46 -8.57
CA THR A 78 -9.89 -5.83 -9.39
C THR A 78 -10.46 -4.60 -8.69
N ALA A 79 -10.62 -3.51 -9.44
CA ALA A 79 -11.28 -2.28 -8.97
C ALA A 79 -12.81 -2.41 -9.18
N TYR A 80 -13.56 -2.00 -8.17
CA TYR A 80 -15.03 -2.02 -8.21
C TYR A 80 -15.59 -0.65 -7.82
N GLU A 81 -16.65 -0.25 -8.52
CA GLU A 81 -17.54 0.82 -8.12
C GLU A 81 -18.53 0.30 -7.07
N ILE A 82 -18.69 1.01 -5.95
CA ILE A 82 -19.65 0.61 -4.90
C ILE A 82 -21.01 1.23 -5.19
N ILE A 83 -22.03 0.36 -5.35
CA ILE A 83 -23.42 0.76 -5.52
C ILE A 83 -24.20 0.36 -4.27
N THR A 84 -24.76 1.34 -3.59
CA THR A 84 -25.58 1.09 -2.40
C THR A 84 -27.03 0.92 -2.79
N ILE A 85 -27.59 -0.27 -2.52
CA ILE A 85 -28.99 -0.62 -2.78
C ILE A 85 -29.55 -1.42 -1.59
N ASP A 86 -30.87 -1.50 -1.49
CA ASP A 86 -31.49 -2.38 -0.47
C ASP A 86 -31.39 -3.85 -0.90
N THR A 87 -30.31 -4.49 -0.47
CA THR A 87 -30.02 -5.91 -0.76
C THR A 87 -29.61 -6.64 0.52
N LYS A 88 -29.85 -7.96 0.55
CA LYS A 88 -29.41 -8.83 1.66
C LYS A 88 -27.97 -9.34 1.47
N ASP A 89 -27.57 -9.52 0.23
CA ASP A 89 -26.29 -10.13 -0.14
C ASP A 89 -25.37 -9.13 -0.84
N ILE A 90 -24.10 -9.46 -0.94
CA ILE A 90 -23.11 -8.72 -1.71
C ILE A 90 -22.98 -9.39 -3.08
N GLU A 91 -23.24 -8.62 -4.12
CA GLU A 91 -23.17 -9.08 -5.50
C GLU A 91 -22.08 -8.34 -6.28
N PHE A 92 -21.35 -9.07 -7.11
CA PHE A 92 -20.32 -8.55 -7.99
C PHE A 92 -20.78 -8.70 -9.43
N ILE A 93 -21.06 -7.59 -10.12
CA ILE A 93 -21.54 -7.56 -11.50
C ILE A 93 -20.79 -6.45 -12.25
N ASP A 94 -20.13 -6.77 -13.38
CA ASP A 94 -19.51 -5.82 -14.30
C ASP A 94 -18.66 -4.72 -13.61
N HIS A 95 -17.70 -5.10 -12.79
CA HIS A 95 -16.88 -4.18 -12.00
C HIS A 95 -17.65 -3.30 -11.00
N ARG A 96 -18.85 -3.70 -10.63
CA ARG A 96 -19.64 -3.10 -9.57
C ARG A 96 -19.87 -4.07 -8.44
N ILE A 97 -19.90 -3.53 -7.23
CA ILE A 97 -20.27 -4.27 -6.04
C ILE A 97 -21.54 -3.65 -5.45
N TYR A 98 -22.60 -4.44 -5.42
CA TYR A 98 -23.90 -4.04 -4.87
C TYR A 98 -23.94 -4.43 -3.41
N VAL A 99 -24.21 -3.44 -2.53
CA VAL A 99 -24.16 -3.64 -1.08
C VAL A 99 -25.25 -2.83 -0.38
N LYS A 100 -25.72 -3.30 0.76
CA LYS A 100 -26.68 -2.58 1.58
C LYS A 100 -26.11 -1.26 2.13
N ASN A 101 -24.86 -1.28 2.63
CA ASN A 101 -24.13 -0.13 3.15
C ASN A 101 -22.66 -0.46 3.36
N MET A 102 -21.84 0.56 3.64
CA MET A 102 -20.39 0.42 3.85
C MET A 102 -20.04 -0.41 5.09
N GLU A 103 -20.86 -0.39 6.13
CA GLU A 103 -20.61 -1.20 7.33
C GLU A 103 -20.73 -2.70 7.01
N TYR A 104 -21.76 -3.06 6.25
CA TYR A 104 -21.96 -4.43 5.79
C TYR A 104 -20.82 -4.90 4.88
N LEU A 105 -20.39 -4.08 3.93
CA LEU A 105 -19.24 -4.35 3.07
C LEU A 105 -17.96 -4.58 3.90
N ASN A 106 -17.69 -3.72 4.87
CA ASN A 106 -16.51 -3.85 5.73
C ASN A 106 -16.55 -5.12 6.57
N LYS A 107 -17.67 -5.49 7.14
CA LYS A 107 -17.83 -6.76 7.89
C LYS A 107 -17.60 -7.98 7.00
N TRP A 108 -18.16 -7.96 5.79
CA TRP A 108 -17.95 -9.02 4.81
C TRP A 108 -16.47 -9.11 4.41
N LEU A 109 -15.83 -7.98 4.09
CA LEU A 109 -14.42 -7.93 3.71
C LEU A 109 -13.52 -8.52 4.80
N GLN A 110 -13.77 -8.20 6.07
CA GLN A 110 -13.01 -8.76 7.19
C GLN A 110 -13.15 -10.29 7.30
N LYS A 111 -14.32 -10.84 6.95
CA LYS A 111 -14.51 -12.30 6.86
C LYS A 111 -13.71 -12.89 5.69
N GLN A 112 -13.79 -12.27 4.49
CA GLN A 112 -13.05 -12.73 3.31
C GLN A 112 -11.54 -12.73 3.54
N ILE A 113 -11.00 -11.67 4.12
CA ILE A 113 -9.58 -11.57 4.45
C ILE A 113 -9.12 -12.77 5.30
N LYS A 114 -9.87 -13.11 6.34
CA LYS A 114 -9.52 -14.25 7.21
C LYS A 114 -9.54 -15.58 6.48
N VAL A 115 -10.56 -15.81 5.66
CA VAL A 115 -10.72 -17.06 4.90
C VAL A 115 -9.63 -17.18 3.84
N ILE A 116 -9.48 -16.16 2.99
CA ILE A 116 -8.55 -16.19 1.85
C ILE A 116 -7.11 -16.29 2.34
N PHE A 117 -6.71 -15.48 3.33
CA PHE A 117 -5.33 -15.49 3.82
C PHE A 117 -4.97 -16.81 4.51
N LYS A 118 -5.93 -17.41 5.22
CA LYS A 118 -5.73 -18.73 5.82
C LYS A 118 -5.58 -19.82 4.75
N GLN A 119 -6.45 -19.82 3.73
CA GLN A 119 -6.39 -20.78 2.64
C GLN A 119 -5.06 -20.69 1.87
N HIS A 120 -4.62 -19.48 1.54
CA HIS A 120 -3.35 -19.29 0.83
C HIS A 120 -2.14 -19.66 1.70
N LEU A 121 -2.17 -19.35 3.00
CA LEU A 121 -1.12 -19.82 3.92
C LEU A 121 -1.07 -21.36 3.96
N ASP A 122 -2.22 -22.03 4.03
CA ASP A 122 -2.29 -23.49 4.05
C ASP A 122 -1.76 -24.10 2.75
N GLN A 123 -2.16 -23.53 1.61
CA GLN A 123 -1.71 -23.96 0.29
C GLN A 123 -0.20 -23.83 0.13
N ILE A 124 0.36 -22.66 0.43
CA ILE A 124 1.81 -22.43 0.35
C ILE A 124 2.56 -23.32 1.35
N TYR A 125 2.07 -23.42 2.59
CA TYR A 125 2.71 -24.27 3.59
C TYR A 125 2.71 -25.75 3.18
N SER A 126 1.67 -26.23 2.53
CA SER A 126 1.56 -27.64 2.10
C SER A 126 2.60 -28.04 1.04
N ILE A 127 3.07 -27.08 0.25
CA ILE A 127 4.12 -27.29 -0.78
C ILE A 127 5.51 -26.85 -0.29
N PHE A 128 5.59 -26.25 0.90
CA PHE A 128 6.86 -25.75 1.45
C PHE A 128 7.64 -26.92 2.07
N GLU A 129 8.70 -27.39 1.37
CA GLU A 129 9.43 -28.61 1.72
C GLU A 129 10.36 -28.43 2.94
N GLU A 130 10.66 -27.19 3.32
CA GLU A 130 11.52 -26.89 4.43
C GLU A 130 10.84 -27.22 5.77
N ASN A 131 11.56 -27.89 6.66
CA ASN A 131 11.03 -28.32 7.95
C ASN A 131 10.87 -27.13 8.91
N ILE A 132 9.72 -26.50 8.88
CA ILE A 132 9.30 -25.43 9.78
C ILE A 132 7.98 -25.82 10.45
N PRO A 133 7.74 -25.50 11.75
CA PRO A 133 6.43 -25.68 12.36
C PRO A 133 5.39 -24.81 11.68
N TYR A 134 4.14 -25.29 11.64
CA TYR A 134 3.02 -24.49 11.10
C TYR A 134 2.88 -23.17 11.85
N PRO A 135 2.96 -22.01 11.21
CA PRO A 135 2.96 -20.72 11.88
C PRO A 135 1.54 -20.28 12.28
N LYS A 136 1.46 -19.53 13.37
CA LYS A 136 0.23 -18.81 13.71
C LYS A 136 0.02 -17.67 12.74
N LEU A 137 -1.15 -17.61 12.11
CA LEU A 137 -1.53 -16.47 11.24
C LEU A 137 -2.08 -15.32 12.09
N ARG A 138 -1.55 -14.13 11.87
CA ARG A 138 -2.07 -12.88 12.39
C ARG A 138 -2.35 -11.92 11.24
N ILE A 139 -3.46 -11.22 11.27
CA ILE A 139 -3.84 -10.27 10.24
C ILE A 139 -4.07 -8.91 10.87
N ARG A 140 -3.45 -7.86 10.34
CA ARG A 140 -3.65 -6.48 10.81
C ARG A 140 -3.29 -5.47 9.71
N LYS A 141 -3.84 -4.27 9.77
CA LYS A 141 -3.44 -3.16 8.92
C LYS A 141 -2.05 -2.65 9.34
N MET A 142 -1.13 -2.52 8.40
CA MET A 142 0.24 -2.02 8.61
C MET A 142 0.55 -0.90 7.62
N LYS A 143 1.31 0.12 8.08
CA LYS A 143 1.62 1.30 7.24
C LYS A 143 2.80 1.08 6.29
N THR A 144 3.82 0.33 6.71
CA THR A 144 5.13 0.28 6.03
C THR A 144 5.56 -1.12 5.61
N ARG A 145 4.81 -2.16 5.96
CA ARG A 145 5.19 -3.56 5.69
C ARG A 145 3.99 -4.34 5.17
N TRP A 146 4.26 -5.33 4.33
CA TRP A 146 3.27 -6.25 3.82
C TRP A 146 3.15 -7.50 4.67
N GLY A 147 4.25 -7.93 5.27
CA GLY A 147 4.31 -9.06 6.19
C GLY A 147 5.33 -8.85 7.30
N VAL A 148 5.29 -9.70 8.32
CA VAL A 148 6.29 -9.80 9.40
C VAL A 148 6.32 -11.23 9.90
N CYS A 149 7.50 -11.85 9.87
CA CYS A 149 7.79 -13.11 10.54
C CYS A 149 8.29 -12.87 11.96
N ASN A 150 7.74 -13.61 12.92
CA ASN A 150 8.29 -13.70 14.29
C ASN A 150 8.66 -15.14 14.60
N LYS A 151 9.95 -15.45 14.54
CA LYS A 151 10.49 -16.78 14.76
C LYS A 151 10.29 -17.27 16.19
N LYS A 152 10.36 -16.39 17.20
CA LYS A 152 10.21 -16.79 18.61
C LYS A 152 8.80 -17.27 18.94
N THR A 153 7.80 -16.66 18.35
CA THR A 153 6.38 -16.99 18.58
C THR A 153 5.77 -17.83 17.46
N MET A 154 6.57 -18.23 16.47
CA MET A 154 6.14 -18.92 15.27
C MET A 154 4.90 -18.25 14.64
N THR A 155 4.99 -16.95 14.37
CA THR A 155 3.87 -16.16 13.88
C THR A 155 4.22 -15.47 12.58
N VAL A 156 3.37 -15.63 11.57
CA VAL A 156 3.33 -14.81 10.35
C VAL A 156 2.22 -13.78 10.51
N THR A 157 2.58 -12.51 10.41
CA THR A 157 1.61 -11.40 10.41
C THR A 157 1.51 -10.86 9.00
N LEU A 158 0.31 -10.85 8.41
CA LEU A 158 0.03 -10.32 7.08
C LEU A 158 -0.74 -9.00 7.17
N ASN A 159 -0.43 -8.09 6.24
CA ASN A 159 -1.16 -6.82 6.13
C ASN A 159 -2.52 -7.05 5.49
N SER A 160 -3.59 -6.63 6.17
CA SER A 160 -4.96 -6.75 5.63
C SER A 160 -5.17 -6.04 4.29
N GLU A 161 -4.37 -5.02 3.97
CA GLU A 161 -4.41 -4.33 2.68
C GLU A 161 -3.96 -5.22 1.49
N LEU A 162 -3.35 -6.38 1.74
CA LEU A 162 -3.02 -7.36 0.70
C LEU A 162 -4.25 -7.85 -0.07
N ILE A 163 -5.44 -7.83 0.55
CA ILE A 163 -6.70 -8.19 -0.12
C ILE A 163 -7.02 -7.31 -1.34
N ARG A 164 -6.43 -6.12 -1.43
CA ARG A 164 -6.61 -5.20 -2.55
C ARG A 164 -5.84 -5.60 -3.80
N PHE A 165 -4.85 -6.48 -3.65
CA PHE A 165 -3.99 -6.94 -4.74
C PHE A 165 -4.41 -8.32 -5.24
N ASP A 166 -3.88 -8.70 -6.40
CA ASP A 166 -3.98 -10.06 -6.91
C ASP A 166 -3.37 -11.08 -5.93
N LEU A 167 -3.84 -12.32 -6.01
CA LEU A 167 -3.43 -13.39 -5.11
C LEU A 167 -1.93 -13.73 -5.22
N ALA A 168 -1.31 -13.50 -6.38
CA ALA A 168 0.12 -13.72 -6.56
C ALA A 168 0.96 -12.84 -5.61
N LYS A 169 0.49 -11.62 -5.29
CA LYS A 169 1.16 -10.75 -4.31
C LYS A 169 0.98 -11.26 -2.88
N LEU A 170 -0.20 -11.79 -2.55
CA LEU A 170 -0.43 -12.44 -1.25
C LEU A 170 0.49 -13.66 -1.09
N ASP A 171 0.55 -14.52 -2.11
CA ASP A 171 1.38 -15.73 -2.11
C ASP A 171 2.86 -15.39 -1.98
N TYR A 172 3.33 -14.39 -2.73
CA TYR A 172 4.71 -13.90 -2.60
C TYR A 172 5.03 -13.45 -1.17
N VAL A 173 4.15 -12.69 -0.52
CA VAL A 173 4.38 -12.24 0.86
C VAL A 173 4.38 -13.43 1.82
N ILE A 174 3.50 -14.41 1.65
CA ILE A 174 3.49 -15.63 2.48
C ILE A 174 4.81 -16.39 2.31
N VAL A 175 5.26 -16.66 1.07
CA VAL A 175 6.54 -17.31 0.79
C VAL A 175 7.69 -16.55 1.42
N HIS A 176 7.71 -15.22 1.30
CA HIS A 176 8.72 -14.35 1.89
C HIS A 176 8.79 -14.50 3.42
N GLU A 177 7.65 -14.47 4.10
CA GLU A 177 7.60 -14.58 5.55
C GLU A 177 7.92 -16.02 6.04
N LEU A 178 7.52 -17.06 5.31
CA LEU A 178 7.91 -18.43 5.61
C LEU A 178 9.41 -18.63 5.45
N SER A 179 10.02 -18.05 4.40
CA SER A 179 11.46 -18.12 4.16
C SER A 179 12.28 -17.50 5.29
N HIS A 180 11.72 -16.54 6.04
CA HIS A 180 12.37 -15.96 7.21
C HIS A 180 12.50 -16.91 8.39
N PHE A 181 11.73 -18.00 8.46
CA PHE A 181 11.96 -19.04 9.48
C PHE A 181 13.28 -19.79 9.26
N ILE A 182 13.74 -19.88 8.00
CA ILE A 182 15.00 -20.52 7.62
C ILE A 182 16.14 -19.50 7.58
N HIS A 183 15.99 -18.43 6.81
CA HIS A 183 17.00 -17.41 6.58
C HIS A 183 16.56 -16.07 7.17
N PHE A 184 17.27 -15.63 8.21
CA PHE A 184 16.89 -14.40 8.93
C PHE A 184 17.09 -13.12 8.13
N ASN A 185 18.10 -13.08 7.26
CA ASN A 185 18.44 -11.94 6.42
C ASN A 185 18.11 -12.22 4.94
N HIS A 186 18.02 -11.16 4.14
CA HIS A 186 17.77 -11.24 2.70
C HIS A 186 19.05 -11.59 1.90
N SER A 187 19.77 -12.63 2.32
CA SER A 187 20.95 -13.18 1.63
C SER A 187 20.61 -13.84 0.30
N ALA A 188 21.62 -14.23 -0.47
CA ALA A 188 21.44 -15.03 -1.69
C ALA A 188 20.64 -16.31 -1.42
N SER A 189 20.93 -17.01 -0.30
CA SER A 189 20.20 -18.22 0.11
C SER A 189 18.73 -17.95 0.38
N PHE A 190 18.39 -16.80 1.01
CA PHE A 190 17.02 -16.38 1.20
C PHE A 190 16.28 -16.22 -0.14
N TRP A 191 16.87 -15.48 -1.08
CA TRP A 191 16.23 -15.24 -2.38
C TRP A 191 16.16 -16.48 -3.24
N ASN A 192 17.13 -17.41 -3.12
CA ASN A 192 17.05 -18.71 -3.77
C ASN A 192 15.87 -19.52 -3.23
N LEU A 193 15.65 -19.51 -1.92
CA LEU A 193 14.49 -20.16 -1.30
C LEU A 193 13.18 -19.53 -1.77
N VAL A 194 13.06 -18.20 -1.75
CA VAL A 194 11.88 -17.49 -2.27
C VAL A 194 11.63 -17.85 -3.74
N SER A 195 12.67 -17.89 -4.58
CA SER A 195 12.53 -18.18 -6.01
C SER A 195 12.07 -19.61 -6.29
N LYS A 196 12.33 -20.56 -5.39
CA LYS A 196 11.87 -21.97 -5.49
C LYS A 196 10.33 -22.05 -5.49
N TYR A 197 9.66 -21.20 -4.72
CA TYR A 197 8.20 -21.20 -4.56
C TYR A 197 7.50 -20.05 -5.28
N CYS A 198 8.23 -19.00 -5.66
CA CYS A 198 7.70 -17.83 -6.36
C CYS A 198 8.70 -17.38 -7.45
N HIS A 199 8.59 -17.93 -8.66
CA HIS A 199 9.53 -17.67 -9.75
C HIS A 199 9.58 -16.19 -10.14
N ASP A 200 8.43 -15.50 -10.17
CA ASP A 200 8.30 -14.11 -10.57
C ASP A 200 8.51 -13.11 -9.40
N TYR A 201 9.08 -13.56 -8.29
CA TYR A 201 9.22 -12.74 -7.08
C TYR A 201 9.88 -11.37 -7.33
N LYS A 202 10.82 -11.27 -8.27
CA LYS A 202 11.51 -10.00 -8.58
C LYS A 202 10.56 -8.97 -9.15
N LYS A 203 9.68 -9.37 -10.08
CA LYS A 203 8.65 -8.54 -10.68
C LYS A 203 7.64 -8.11 -9.61
N ILE A 204 7.07 -9.08 -8.91
CA ILE A 204 6.07 -8.85 -7.86
C ILE A 204 6.61 -7.92 -6.77
N ARG A 205 7.84 -8.17 -6.31
CA ARG A 205 8.51 -7.31 -5.32
C ARG A 205 8.68 -5.87 -5.81
N ASN A 206 9.01 -5.66 -7.08
CA ASN A 206 9.15 -4.31 -7.64
C ASN A 206 7.80 -3.60 -7.71
N ASP A 207 6.74 -4.29 -8.11
CA ASP A 207 5.37 -3.78 -8.19
C ASP A 207 4.79 -3.44 -6.80
N MET A 208 5.30 -4.07 -5.74
CA MET A 208 4.87 -3.86 -4.34
C MET A 208 5.73 -2.85 -3.56
N LYS A 209 6.75 -2.23 -4.16
CA LYS A 209 7.52 -1.19 -3.48
C LYS A 209 6.60 0.01 -3.21
N LYS A 210 6.47 0.35 -1.95
CA LYS A 210 5.77 1.56 -1.47
C LYS A 210 6.68 2.76 -1.50
#